data_88f1a2be05ba6d66e99320dbd55995c4
#
_entry.id   88f1a2be05ba6d66e99320dbd55995c4
#
_cell.length_a   1.000
_cell.length_b   1.000
_cell.length_c   1.000
_cell.angle_alpha   90.00
_cell.angle_beta   90.00
_cell.angle_gamma   90.00
#
_symmetry.space_group_name_H-M   'P 1'
#
loop_
_entity.id
_entity.type
_entity.pdbx_description
1 polymer ?
#
loop_
_entity_poly.entity_id
_entity_poly.type
_entity_poly.pdbx_seq_one_letter_code
_entity_poly.pdbx_strand_id
1 'polypeptide(L)'
;MQQLASFLSGTWQSGRGRERTIHHAISGEALWSVTSEGLDMAAARRYAIERGGEALHEMTFIERAAMLKAVAKHLLSEKETFYALSAQTG
;
A
#
# COMPACT_ATOMS: atom_id res chain seq x y z
N MET A 1 -7.60 10.75 15.35
CA MET A 1 -7.79 10.02 14.08
C MET A 1 -6.45 9.90 13.38
N GLN A 2 -6.06 8.70 13.00
CA GLN A 2 -4.77 8.43 12.38
C GLN A 2 -4.79 8.73 10.88
N GLN A 3 -3.75 9.39 10.39
CA GLN A 3 -3.54 9.57 8.96
C GLN A 3 -2.91 8.32 8.36
N LEU A 4 -3.46 7.84 7.26
CA LEU A 4 -2.88 6.72 6.53
C LEU A 4 -1.70 7.20 5.69
N ALA A 5 -0.66 6.38 5.65
CA ALA A 5 0.54 6.63 4.85
C ALA A 5 0.55 5.74 3.62
N SER A 6 1.32 6.15 2.62
CA SER A 6 1.59 5.36 1.41
C SER A 6 3.04 4.88 1.42
N PHE A 7 3.27 3.66 0.94
CA PHE A 7 4.62 3.13 0.79
C PHE A 7 5.12 3.41 -0.63
N LEU A 8 5.97 4.42 -0.74
CA LEU A 8 6.49 4.90 -2.03
C LEU A 8 8.00 5.03 -2.00
N SER A 9 8.66 4.63 -3.07
CA SER A 9 10.11 4.76 -3.20
C SER A 9 10.88 4.14 -2.03
N GLY A 10 10.39 3.01 -1.53
CA GLY A 10 11.02 2.27 -0.44
C GLY A 10 10.78 2.81 0.96
N THR A 11 9.94 3.81 1.14
CA THR A 11 9.64 4.40 2.46
C THR A 11 8.17 4.71 2.64
N TRP A 12 7.72 4.73 3.89
CA TRP A 12 6.39 5.20 4.23
C TRP A 12 6.36 6.72 4.20
N GLN A 13 5.39 7.28 3.46
CA GLN A 13 5.23 8.72 3.26
C GLN A 13 3.78 9.10 3.50
N SER A 14 3.59 10.19 4.24
CA SER A 14 2.27 10.77 4.46
C SER A 14 2.08 11.97 3.54
N GLY A 15 0.91 12.08 2.93
CA GLY A 15 0.55 13.24 2.14
C GLY A 15 0.38 14.48 3.01
N ARG A 16 0.38 15.63 2.38
CA ARG A 16 0.21 16.95 3.02
C ARG A 16 -0.82 17.74 2.23
N GLY A 17 -1.84 18.23 2.88
CA GLY A 17 -2.86 19.04 2.24
C GLY A 17 -4.26 18.60 2.65
N ARG A 18 -5.18 18.68 1.71
CA ARG A 18 -6.58 18.39 1.99
C ARG A 18 -6.79 16.88 2.20
N GLU A 19 -7.27 16.54 3.38
CA GLU A 19 -7.53 15.16 3.76
C GLU A 19 -8.98 14.76 3.50
N ARG A 20 -9.18 13.47 3.20
CA ARG A 20 -10.50 12.85 3.21
C ARG A 20 -10.59 11.94 4.41
N THR A 21 -11.76 11.92 5.06
CA THR A 21 -12.01 11.04 6.19
C THR A 21 -12.66 9.74 5.71
N ILE A 22 -12.14 8.61 6.20
CA ILE A 22 -12.74 7.30 5.99
C ILE A 22 -13.56 6.96 7.22
N HIS A 23 -14.83 6.64 7.00
CA HIS A 23 -15.81 6.36 8.05
C HIS A 23 -16.13 4.87 8.12
N HIS A 24 -16.48 4.42 9.32
CA HIS A 24 -16.98 3.07 9.51
C HIS A 24 -18.29 2.88 8.72
N ALA A 25 -18.36 1.79 7.95
CA ALA A 25 -19.46 1.55 7.01
C ALA A 25 -20.82 1.43 7.68
N ILE A 26 -20.88 1.00 8.94
CA ILE A 26 -22.13 0.80 9.69
C ILE A 26 -22.40 1.96 10.62
N SER A 27 -21.44 2.28 11.50
CA SER A 27 -21.63 3.28 12.56
C SER A 27 -21.45 4.72 12.09
N GLY A 28 -20.74 4.94 10.98
CA GLY A 28 -20.38 6.28 10.52
C GLY A 28 -19.26 6.94 11.30
N GLU A 29 -18.67 6.25 12.26
CA GLU A 29 -17.55 6.77 13.05
C GLU A 29 -16.34 7.04 12.17
N ALA A 30 -15.65 8.17 12.40
CA ALA A 30 -14.44 8.51 11.69
C ALA A 30 -13.29 7.57 12.10
N LEU A 31 -12.68 6.90 11.14
CA LEU A 31 -11.61 5.91 11.38
C LEU A 31 -10.24 6.46 11.06
N TRP A 32 -10.05 6.93 9.83
CA TRP A 32 -8.76 7.40 9.33
C TRP A 32 -8.93 8.59 8.42
N SER A 33 -7.84 9.33 8.24
CA SER A 33 -7.75 10.34 7.19
C SER A 33 -6.75 9.90 6.12
N VAL A 34 -6.96 10.33 4.88
CA VAL A 34 -6.12 9.98 3.75
C VAL A 34 -5.97 11.17 2.80
N THR A 35 -4.77 11.36 2.28
CA THR A 35 -4.50 12.32 1.23
C THR A 35 -3.30 11.86 0.40
N SER A 36 -3.34 12.16 -0.90
CA SER A 36 -2.20 11.95 -1.80
C SER A 36 -1.51 13.27 -2.16
N GLU A 37 -2.04 14.40 -1.71
CA GLU A 37 -1.42 15.69 -1.99
C GLU A 37 -0.03 15.77 -1.36
N GLY A 38 0.92 16.36 -2.08
CA GLY A 38 2.29 16.50 -1.61
C GLY A 38 3.14 15.24 -1.78
N LEU A 39 2.59 14.13 -2.28
CA LEU A 39 3.36 12.95 -2.63
C LEU A 39 3.91 13.08 -4.05
N ASP A 40 5.19 12.79 -4.23
CA ASP A 40 5.85 12.84 -5.54
C ASP A 40 5.61 11.53 -6.29
N MET A 41 4.50 11.46 -7.03
CA MET A 41 4.15 10.28 -7.81
C MET A 41 5.09 10.05 -9.00
N ALA A 42 5.64 11.13 -9.57
CA ALA A 42 6.63 11.01 -10.64
C ALA A 42 7.92 10.36 -10.14
N ALA A 43 8.37 10.72 -8.94
CA ALA A 43 9.53 10.07 -8.31
C ALA A 43 9.25 8.61 -7.99
N ALA A 44 8.05 8.28 -7.53
CA ALA A 44 7.65 6.89 -7.27
C ALA A 44 7.70 6.05 -8.55
N ARG A 45 7.22 6.60 -9.67
CA ARG A 45 7.27 5.94 -10.97
C ARG A 45 8.72 5.71 -11.43
N ARG A 46 9.58 6.72 -11.31
CA ARG A 46 11.00 6.59 -11.66
C ARG A 46 11.67 5.52 -10.80
N TYR A 47 11.41 5.51 -9.51
CA TYR A 47 11.94 4.49 -8.60
C TYR A 47 11.50 3.08 -9.02
N ALA A 48 10.24 2.92 -9.38
CA ALA A 48 9.71 1.63 -9.83
C ALA A 48 10.41 1.13 -11.10
N ILE A 49 10.67 2.03 -12.06
CA ILE A 49 11.33 1.69 -13.31
C ILE A 49 12.82 1.39 -13.07
N GLU A 50 13.52 2.28 -12.39
CA GLU A 50 14.99 2.19 -12.22
C GLU A 50 15.40 1.10 -11.23
N ARG A 51 14.68 0.96 -10.11
CA ARG A 51 15.01 -0.01 -9.07
C ARG A 51 14.25 -1.32 -9.23
N GLY A 52 12.93 -1.25 -9.29
CA GLY A 52 12.09 -2.43 -9.40
C GLY A 52 12.26 -3.14 -10.74
N GLY A 53 12.22 -2.39 -11.84
CA GLY A 53 12.40 -2.95 -13.18
C GLY A 53 13.76 -3.62 -13.36
N GLU A 54 14.82 -2.97 -12.91
CA GLU A 54 16.17 -3.54 -12.97
C GLU A 54 16.28 -4.83 -12.16
N ALA A 55 15.78 -4.84 -10.93
CA ALA A 55 15.81 -6.02 -10.07
C ALA A 55 15.05 -7.20 -10.71
N LEU A 56 13.88 -6.92 -11.32
CA LEU A 56 13.09 -7.96 -11.98
C LEU A 56 13.78 -8.50 -13.23
N HIS A 57 14.52 -7.67 -13.97
CA HIS A 57 15.29 -8.11 -15.13
C HIS A 57 16.40 -9.09 -14.78
N GLU A 58 16.99 -8.95 -13.60
CA GLU A 58 18.05 -9.85 -13.12
C GLU A 58 17.52 -11.20 -12.63
N MET A 59 16.22 -11.30 -12.37
CA MET A 59 15.60 -12.51 -11.88
C MET A 59 15.15 -13.43 -13.01
N THR A 60 15.33 -14.76 -12.81
CA THR A 60 14.75 -15.76 -13.71
C THR A 60 13.23 -15.84 -13.53
N PHE A 61 12.53 -16.52 -14.45
CA PHE A 61 11.10 -16.78 -14.30
C PHE A 61 10.78 -17.53 -13.00
N ILE A 62 11.60 -18.50 -12.65
CA ILE A 62 11.42 -19.31 -11.43
C ILE A 62 11.58 -18.44 -10.20
N GLU A 63 12.59 -17.56 -10.18
CA GLU A 63 12.82 -16.64 -9.07
C GLU A 63 11.67 -15.65 -8.91
N ARG A 64 11.15 -15.09 -10.01
CA ARG A 64 10.00 -14.19 -9.97
C ARG A 64 8.75 -14.91 -9.49
N ALA A 65 8.54 -16.14 -9.94
CA ALA A 65 7.42 -16.96 -9.47
C ALA A 65 7.51 -17.25 -7.97
N ALA A 66 8.71 -17.55 -7.48
CA ALA A 66 8.94 -17.77 -6.05
C ALA A 66 8.66 -16.52 -5.22
N MET A 67 9.05 -15.34 -5.73
CA MET A 67 8.76 -14.06 -5.09
C MET A 67 7.26 -13.81 -4.98
N LEU A 68 6.51 -14.00 -6.07
CA LEU A 68 5.06 -13.84 -6.07
C LEU A 68 4.37 -14.81 -5.12
N LYS A 69 4.85 -16.05 -5.07
CA LYS A 69 4.34 -17.06 -4.15
C LYS A 69 4.57 -16.64 -2.69
N ALA A 70 5.74 -16.06 -2.39
CA ALA A 70 6.04 -15.55 -1.06
C ALA A 70 5.09 -14.39 -0.67
N VAL A 71 4.80 -13.47 -1.61
CA VAL A 71 3.82 -12.40 -1.40
C VAL A 71 2.45 -12.99 -1.11
N ALA A 72 2.00 -13.95 -1.89
CA ALA A 72 0.70 -14.60 -1.70
C ALA A 72 0.60 -15.28 -0.33
N LYS A 73 1.65 -15.97 0.09
CA LYS A 73 1.70 -16.62 1.42
C LYS A 73 1.63 -15.60 2.54
N HIS A 74 2.33 -14.46 2.40
CA HIS A 74 2.29 -13.41 3.38
C HIS A 74 0.88 -12.80 3.50
N LEU A 75 0.25 -12.51 2.38
CA LEU A 75 -1.12 -11.99 2.36
C LEU A 75 -2.09 -12.97 3.03
N LEU A 76 -1.95 -14.26 2.77
CA LEU A 76 -2.78 -15.29 3.40
C LEU A 76 -2.55 -15.34 4.92
N SER A 77 -1.31 -15.15 5.39
CA SER A 77 -1.02 -15.13 6.82
C SER A 77 -1.66 -13.93 7.55
N GLU A 78 -1.95 -12.86 6.81
CA GLU A 78 -2.57 -11.63 7.34
C GLU A 78 -4.09 -11.56 7.06
N LYS A 79 -4.70 -12.66 6.62
CA LYS A 79 -6.11 -12.65 6.17
C LYS A 79 -7.08 -12.13 7.23
N GLU A 80 -6.86 -12.44 8.50
CA GLU A 80 -7.74 -11.99 9.58
C GLU A 80 -7.71 -10.46 9.74
N THR A 81 -6.54 -9.85 9.55
CA THR A 81 -6.38 -8.40 9.55
C THR A 81 -7.18 -7.78 8.41
N PHE A 82 -7.12 -8.36 7.21
CA PHE A 82 -7.88 -7.87 6.06
C PHE A 82 -9.38 -8.05 6.25
N TYR A 83 -9.83 -9.15 6.85
CA TYR A 83 -11.25 -9.37 7.14
C TYR A 83 -11.77 -8.33 8.13
N ALA A 84 -11.00 -8.03 9.17
CA ALA A 84 -11.37 -7.00 10.14
C ALA A 84 -11.46 -5.62 9.48
N LEU A 85 -10.51 -5.28 8.63
CA LEU A 85 -10.50 -4.03 7.87
C LEU A 85 -11.72 -3.92 6.95
N SER A 86 -12.01 -5.00 6.23
CA SER A 86 -13.18 -5.07 5.33
C SER A 86 -14.50 -4.89 6.09
N ALA A 87 -14.59 -5.46 7.29
CA ALA A 87 -15.77 -5.30 8.13
C ALA A 87 -15.98 -3.85 8.57
N GLN A 88 -14.88 -3.09 8.76
CA GLN A 88 -14.97 -1.68 9.13
C GLN A 88 -15.31 -0.77 7.97
N THR A 89 -14.78 -1.05 6.79
CA THR A 89 -14.90 -0.16 5.62
C THR A 89 -15.96 -0.54 4.62
N GLY A 90 -16.47 -1.74 4.70
CA GLY A 90 -17.53 -2.23 3.80
C GLY A 90 -17.05 -2.99 2.59
#